data_48677aa92e669fea00c80cbe44714489
#
_entry.id   48677aa92e669fea00c80cbe44714489
#
_cell.length_a   1.000
_cell.length_b   1.000
_cell.length_c   1.000
_cell.angle_alpha   90.00
_cell.angle_beta   90.00
_cell.angle_gamma   90.00
#
_symmetry.space_group_name_H-M   'P 1'
#
loop_
_entity.id
_entity.type
_entity.pdbx_description
1 polymer ?
#
loop_
_entity_poly.entity_id
_entity_poly.type
_entity_poly.pdbx_seq_one_letter_code
_entity_poly.pdbx_strand_id
1 'polypeptide(L)' 'LALQDSFIEARQTKGTYTVGPGIDGWDDNQVPLRIDYIFTSKEWVIERLEVVFDGSSQPLVSDHYGLSADLYLP' A
#
# COMPACT_ATOMS: atom_id res chain seq x y z
N LEU A 1 14.93 17.33 -3.43
CA LEU A 1 14.27 16.64 -2.34
C LEU A 1 14.22 15.14 -2.63
N ALA A 2 14.84 14.34 -1.77
CA ALA A 2 14.85 12.89 -1.92
C ALA A 2 13.70 12.27 -1.12
N LEU A 3 12.93 11.42 -1.77
CA LEU A 3 11.83 10.69 -1.14
C LEU A 3 12.10 9.19 -1.19
N GLN A 4 11.53 8.47 -0.24
CA GLN A 4 11.58 7.02 -0.22
C GLN A 4 10.17 6.44 -0.33
N ASP A 5 10.04 5.31 -1.01
CA ASP A 5 8.80 4.55 -1.09
C ASP A 5 8.67 3.70 0.18
N SER A 6 7.62 3.96 0.95
CA SER A 6 7.45 3.30 2.25
C SER A 6 7.29 1.78 2.11
N PHE A 7 6.76 1.29 1.00
CA PHE A 7 6.64 -0.16 0.78
C PHE A 7 8.01 -0.82 0.67
N ILE A 8 8.92 -0.19 -0.08
CA ILE A 8 10.26 -0.75 -0.33
C ILE A 8 11.11 -0.69 0.94
N GLU A 9 10.98 0.40 1.70
CA GLU A 9 11.86 0.67 2.86
C GLU A 9 11.30 0.16 4.18
N ALA A 10 10.03 -0.29 4.22
CA ALA A 10 9.41 -0.76 5.45
C ALA A 10 10.11 -2.02 5.99
N ARG A 11 10.29 -2.08 7.29
CA ARG A 11 10.84 -3.27 7.97
C ARG A 11 9.87 -4.43 7.92
N GLN A 12 8.57 -4.14 7.97
CA GLN A 12 7.50 -5.13 7.89
C GLN A 12 6.44 -4.64 6.92
N THR A 13 5.91 -5.55 6.11
CA THR A 13 4.80 -5.24 5.22
C THR A 13 3.71 -6.28 5.36
N LYS A 14 2.47 -5.85 5.14
CA LYS A 14 1.32 -6.75 5.03
C LYS A 14 0.54 -6.35 3.79
N GLY A 15 0.37 -7.30 2.86
CA GLY A 15 -0.21 -7.03 1.55
C GLY A 15 0.83 -6.47 0.58
N THR A 16 0.51 -6.46 -0.68
CA THR A 16 1.45 -6.06 -1.73
C THR A 16 0.80 -5.13 -2.74
N TYR A 17 -0.48 -5.37 -3.05
CA TYR A 17 -1.15 -4.72 -4.16
C TYR A 17 -2.24 -3.79 -3.63
N THR A 18 -2.50 -2.71 -4.37
CA THR A 18 -3.50 -1.72 -3.99
C THR A 18 -4.76 -1.81 -4.84
N VAL A 19 -4.73 -2.59 -5.92
CA VAL A 19 -5.90 -2.90 -6.73
C VAL A 19 -5.90 -4.39 -7.02
N GLY A 20 -7.01 -5.07 -6.71
CA GLY A 20 -7.14 -6.50 -7.00
C GLY A 20 -7.49 -6.75 -8.47
N PRO A 21 -7.31 -8.00 -8.96
CA PRO A 21 -7.68 -8.34 -10.31
C PRO A 21 -9.21 -8.41 -10.46
N GLY A 22 -9.73 -8.06 -11.64
CA GLY A 22 -11.16 -8.19 -11.96
C GLY A 22 -12.08 -7.23 -11.24
N ILE A 23 -11.57 -6.13 -10.68
CA ILE A 23 -12.37 -5.11 -10.00
C ILE A 23 -13.11 -4.29 -11.07
N ASP A 24 -14.35 -3.89 -10.75
CA ASP A 24 -15.18 -3.06 -11.60
C ASP A 24 -14.41 -1.84 -12.12
N GLY A 25 -14.49 -1.60 -13.44
CA GLY A 25 -13.67 -0.58 -14.09
C GLY A 25 -12.29 -1.08 -14.47
N TRP A 26 -11.91 -2.26 -14.00
CA TRP A 26 -10.63 -2.92 -14.28
C TRP A 26 -10.88 -4.33 -14.80
N ASP A 27 -11.94 -4.54 -15.57
CA ASP A 27 -12.40 -5.87 -16.00
C ASP A 27 -11.35 -6.62 -16.81
N ASP A 28 -10.52 -5.91 -17.57
CA ASP A 28 -9.45 -6.50 -18.37
C ASP A 28 -8.20 -6.80 -17.54
N ASN A 29 -8.16 -6.38 -16.29
CA ASN A 29 -7.03 -6.62 -15.43
C ASN A 29 -7.10 -8.02 -14.82
N GLN A 30 -6.19 -8.89 -15.24
CA GLN A 30 -6.09 -10.26 -14.74
C GLN A 30 -5.07 -10.42 -13.62
N VAL A 31 -4.32 -9.37 -13.28
CA VAL A 31 -3.31 -9.37 -12.23
C VAL A 31 -3.55 -8.21 -11.28
N PRO A 32 -3.22 -8.40 -9.99
CA PRO A 32 -3.30 -7.29 -9.05
C PRO A 32 -2.20 -6.25 -9.33
N LEU A 33 -2.49 -5.00 -8.99
CA LEU A 33 -1.61 -3.87 -9.28
C LEU A 33 -1.20 -3.15 -7.99
N ARG A 34 0.02 -2.64 -7.97
CA ARG A 34 0.53 -1.76 -6.92
C ARG A 34 0.73 -0.39 -7.55
N ILE A 35 -0.29 0.46 -7.46
CA ILE A 35 -0.30 1.79 -8.09
C ILE A 35 -0.58 2.93 -7.12
N ASP A 36 -0.76 2.64 -5.85
CA ASP A 36 -0.90 3.64 -4.79
C ASP A 36 0.32 3.57 -3.88
N TYR A 37 0.83 4.73 -3.44
CA TYR A 37 2.09 4.81 -2.73
C TYR A 37 2.01 5.79 -1.57
N ILE A 38 2.83 5.56 -0.54
CA ILE A 38 3.12 6.55 0.49
C ILE A 38 4.61 6.85 0.41
N PHE A 39 4.97 8.07 0.07
CA PHE A 39 6.36 8.53 0.03
C PHE A 39 6.66 9.37 1.26
N THR A 40 7.85 9.23 1.81
CA THR A 40 8.32 10.05 2.92
C THR A 40 9.71 10.59 2.61
N SER A 41 10.10 11.65 3.31
CA SER A 41 11.50 12.05 3.31
C SER A 41 12.35 10.98 4.01
N LYS A 42 13.65 10.95 3.72
CA LYS A 42 14.50 9.82 4.10
C LYS A 42 14.88 9.78 5.56
N GLU A 43 14.64 10.83 6.33
CA GLU A 43 14.90 10.83 7.76
C GLU A 43 13.91 9.97 8.55
N TRP A 44 12.75 9.63 7.97
CA TRP A 44 11.77 8.77 8.63
C TRP A 44 12.17 7.30 8.53
N VAL A 45 12.02 6.58 9.64
CA VAL A 45 12.13 5.12 9.64
C VAL A 45 10.73 4.54 9.43
N ILE A 46 10.58 3.69 8.44
CA ILE A 46 9.30 3.05 8.13
C ILE A 46 9.29 1.71 8.84
N GLU A 47 8.56 1.62 9.94
CA GLU A 47 8.48 0.37 10.70
C GLU A 47 7.58 -0.64 10.00
N ARG A 48 6.42 -0.19 9.50
CA ARG A 48 5.44 -1.09 8.89
C ARG A 48 4.67 -0.37 7.81
N LEU A 49 4.41 -1.08 6.71
CA LEU A 49 3.48 -0.66 5.66
C LEU A 49 2.44 -1.76 5.49
N GLU A 50 1.17 -1.40 5.55
CA GLU A 50 0.09 -2.36 5.49
C GLU A 50 -0.94 -1.95 4.44
N VAL A 51 -1.36 -2.91 3.60
CA VAL A 51 -2.52 -2.75 2.75
C VAL A 51 -3.76 -3.04 3.60
N VAL A 52 -4.71 -2.11 3.62
CA VAL A 52 -5.91 -2.20 4.44
C VAL A 52 -7.15 -2.07 3.57
N PHE A 53 -8.31 -2.45 4.10
CA PHE A 53 -9.58 -2.44 3.38
C PHE A 53 -9.54 -3.28 2.10
N ASP A 54 -8.81 -4.41 2.15
CA ASP A 54 -8.66 -5.33 1.03
C ASP A 54 -9.60 -6.55 1.12
N GLY A 55 -10.46 -6.55 2.14
CA GLY A 55 -11.40 -7.64 2.38
C GLY A 55 -10.85 -8.72 3.31
N SER A 56 -9.58 -8.65 3.73
CA SER A 56 -9.00 -9.67 4.60
C SER A 56 -9.34 -9.44 6.07
N SER A 57 -9.08 -8.25 6.60
CA SER A 57 -9.41 -7.90 7.99
C SER A 57 -10.36 -6.72 8.07
N GLN A 58 -10.42 -5.88 7.04
CA GLN A 58 -11.39 -4.80 6.90
C GLN A 58 -12.15 -4.98 5.58
N PRO A 59 -13.40 -4.51 5.50
CA PRO A 59 -14.18 -4.66 4.27
C PRO A 59 -13.62 -3.82 3.13
N LEU A 60 -13.92 -4.25 1.90
CA LEU A 60 -13.64 -3.45 0.72
C LEU A 60 -14.53 -2.20 0.75
N VAL A 61 -13.93 -1.03 0.51
CA VAL A 61 -14.66 0.25 0.48
C VAL A 61 -14.46 1.00 -0.83
N SER A 62 -13.58 0.50 -1.72
CA SER A 62 -13.22 1.15 -2.98
C SER A 62 -12.66 0.10 -3.93
N ASP A 63 -12.52 0.45 -5.21
CA ASP A 63 -11.79 -0.37 -6.18
C ASP A 63 -10.26 -0.33 -5.91
N HIS A 64 -9.79 0.63 -5.12
CA HIS A 64 -8.44 0.64 -4.57
C HIS A 64 -8.49 0.21 -3.10
N TYR A 65 -7.47 -0.53 -2.68
CA TYR A 65 -7.27 -0.82 -1.26
C TYR A 65 -6.62 0.39 -0.59
N GLY A 66 -6.69 0.46 0.72
CA GLY A 66 -6.04 1.51 1.48
C GLY A 66 -4.60 1.16 1.82
N LEU A 67 -3.82 2.16 2.18
CA LEU A 67 -2.48 1.98 2.71
C LEU A 67 -2.37 2.63 4.08
N SER A 68 -1.64 1.98 4.97
CA SER A 68 -1.33 2.51 6.30
C SER A 68 0.15 2.31 6.57
N ALA A 69 0.82 3.35 7.05
CA ALA A 69 2.24 3.28 7.36
C ALA A 69 2.49 3.75 8.79
N ASP A 70 3.29 2.98 9.53
CA ASP A 70 3.78 3.37 10.86
C ASP A 70 5.22 3.82 10.72
N LEU A 71 5.50 5.06 11.07
CA LEU A 71 6.83 5.64 10.93
C LEU A 71 7.24 6.36 12.20
N TYR A 72 8.55 6.54 12.36
CA TYR A 72 9.09 7.35 13.45
C TYR A 72 10.37 8.04 13.00
N LEU A 73 10.71 9.13 13.69
CA LEU A 73 12.01 9.80 13.55
C LEU A 73 12.94 9.26 14.62
N PRO A 74 14.10 8.72 14.22
CA PRO A 74 15.06 8.24 15.20
C PRO A 74 15.64 9.36 16.05
#